data_3d58e0145e4f32ed5bbd254b82ccb0c9
#
_entry.id   3d58e0145e4f32ed5bbd254b82ccb0c9
#
_cell.length_a   1.000
_cell.length_b   1.000
_cell.length_c   1.000
_cell.angle_alpha   90.00
_cell.angle_beta   90.00
_cell.angle_gamma   90.00
#
_symmetry.space_group_name_H-M   'P 1'
#
loop_
_entity.id
_entity.type
_entity.pdbx_description
1 polymer ?
#
loop_
_entity_poly.entity_id
_entity_poly.type
_entity_poly.pdbx_seq_one_letter_code
_entity_poly.pdbx_strand_id
1 'polypeptide(L)'
;RRTHNSLLLTWLKFSSQSSEFKFSDIPSLCKIWNNINVGDAEKKLTVRSIIYWAREYGSKSELSKIEYSSVDYFVRETLKPGGATDHNFAMVLYTMFKGRYVCVSVKHNIWFEYKKHRWHNIDSGTNLRAKISKDMHKRYIPKLTEATSKLADLDNTEGEQNAKDYIAYLINKLMPRLKQ
;
A
#
# COMPACT_ATOMS: atom_id res chain seq x y z
N ARG A 1 -5.33 18.16 10.94
CA ARG A 1 -4.03 18.20 11.66
C ARG A 1 -3.00 18.73 10.70
N ARG A 2 -2.26 19.73 11.13
CA ARG A 2 -1.40 20.63 10.38
C ARG A 2 -0.63 19.90 9.29
N THR A 3 -0.88 20.26 8.06
CA THR A 3 0.02 19.96 6.94
C THR A 3 1.38 20.52 7.33
N HIS A 4 2.36 19.66 7.36
CA HIS A 4 3.71 20.05 7.77
C HIS A 4 4.21 21.14 6.82
N ASN A 5 4.73 22.23 7.38
CA ASN A 5 5.37 23.32 6.61
C ASN A 5 6.48 22.79 5.66
N SER A 6 7.04 21.61 5.96
CA SER A 6 8.00 20.94 5.06
C SER A 6 7.41 20.57 3.70
N LEU A 7 6.09 20.34 3.60
CA LEU A 7 5.43 20.04 2.33
C LEU A 7 5.13 21.29 1.51
N LEU A 8 5.12 22.48 2.11
CA LEU A 8 4.92 23.75 1.40
C LEU A 8 6.00 23.96 0.33
N LEU A 9 7.27 23.74 0.67
CA LEU A 9 8.37 23.87 -0.28
C LEU A 9 8.26 22.86 -1.44
N THR A 10 7.85 21.64 -1.15
CA THR A 10 7.62 20.62 -2.17
C THR A 10 6.48 21.02 -3.10
N TRP A 11 5.41 21.57 -2.55
CA TRP A 11 4.26 22.05 -3.31
C TRP A 11 4.62 23.27 -4.17
N LEU A 12 5.36 24.24 -3.64
CA LEU A 12 5.86 25.39 -4.40
C LEU A 12 6.80 24.95 -5.54
N LYS A 13 7.70 24.00 -5.27
CA LYS A 13 8.57 23.42 -6.30
C LYS A 13 7.76 22.71 -7.40
N PHE A 14 6.71 22.01 -7.04
CA PHE A 14 5.81 21.38 -8.01
C PHE A 14 5.07 22.46 -8.83
N SER A 15 4.52 23.48 -8.18
CA SER A 15 3.83 24.59 -8.86
C SER A 15 4.76 25.37 -9.79
N SER A 16 6.04 25.50 -9.46
CA SER A 16 7.03 26.21 -10.29
C SER A 16 7.37 25.49 -11.60
N GLN A 17 6.90 24.25 -11.80
CA GLN A 17 7.07 23.53 -13.07
C GLN A 17 6.03 23.93 -14.12
N SER A 18 4.98 24.66 -13.72
CA SER A 18 3.99 25.21 -14.65
C SER A 18 4.59 26.37 -15.44
N SER A 19 4.33 26.41 -16.74
CA SER A 19 4.73 27.53 -17.61
C SER A 19 4.07 28.87 -17.23
N GLU A 20 2.97 28.81 -16.49
CA GLU A 20 2.23 29.98 -16.02
C GLU A 20 2.72 30.51 -14.67
N PHE A 21 3.64 29.78 -14.01
CA PHE A 21 4.14 30.16 -12.69
C PHE A 21 5.01 31.41 -12.75
N LYS A 22 4.72 32.36 -11.87
CA LYS A 22 5.54 33.56 -11.66
C LYS A 22 6.01 33.62 -10.21
N PHE A 23 7.24 34.01 -9.95
CA PHE A 23 7.76 34.15 -8.58
C PHE A 23 6.96 35.16 -7.73
N SER A 24 6.32 36.16 -8.39
CA SER A 24 5.38 37.09 -7.75
C SER A 24 4.17 36.40 -7.13
N ASP A 25 3.84 35.16 -7.54
CA ASP A 25 2.65 34.45 -7.09
C ASP A 25 2.88 33.68 -5.78
N ILE A 26 4.14 33.57 -5.34
CA ILE A 26 4.49 32.85 -4.10
C ILE A 26 3.69 33.31 -2.89
N PRO A 27 3.50 34.63 -2.61
CA PRO A 27 2.69 35.07 -1.48
C PRO A 27 1.23 34.62 -1.56
N SER A 28 0.66 34.62 -2.77
CA SER A 28 -0.71 34.15 -3.03
C SER A 28 -0.83 32.64 -2.84
N LEU A 29 0.14 31.89 -3.33
CA LEU A 29 0.23 30.43 -3.13
C LEU A 29 0.37 30.07 -1.65
N CYS A 30 1.17 30.80 -0.87
CA CYS A 30 1.27 30.60 0.57
C CYS A 30 -0.07 30.87 1.28
N LYS A 31 -0.84 31.87 0.85
CA LYS A 31 -2.20 32.09 1.38
C LYS A 31 -3.13 30.93 1.04
N ILE A 32 -3.10 30.43 -0.20
CA ILE A 32 -3.88 29.25 -0.61
C ILE A 32 -3.50 28.06 0.24
N TRP A 33 -2.19 27.80 0.44
CA TRP A 33 -1.70 26.71 1.28
C TRP A 33 -2.25 26.77 2.72
N ASN A 34 -2.22 27.93 3.31
CA ASN A 34 -2.74 28.13 4.66
C ASN A 34 -4.27 27.92 4.74
N ASN A 35 -4.99 28.22 3.66
CA ASN A 35 -6.45 28.09 3.60
C ASN A 35 -6.91 26.66 3.21
N ILE A 36 -6.05 25.81 2.64
CA ILE A 36 -6.40 24.42 2.30
C ILE A 36 -6.91 23.63 3.51
N ASN A 37 -6.53 24.04 4.73
CA ASN A 37 -6.93 23.34 5.96
C ASN A 37 -8.19 23.90 6.65
N VAL A 38 -8.80 24.95 6.09
CA VAL A 38 -9.93 25.66 6.73
C VAL A 38 -11.29 25.27 6.12
N GLY A 39 -11.29 24.48 5.05
CA GLY A 39 -12.52 24.09 4.35
C GLY A 39 -13.31 22.98 5.05
N ASP A 40 -14.63 22.97 4.80
CA ASP A 40 -15.62 22.02 5.29
C ASP A 40 -15.19 20.57 5.23
N ALA A 41 -15.53 19.82 6.29
CA ALA A 41 -15.13 18.42 6.49
C ALA A 41 -15.61 17.46 5.36
N GLU A 42 -16.63 17.85 4.61
CA GLU A 42 -17.24 17.03 3.55
C GLU A 42 -16.45 16.96 2.23
N LYS A 43 -15.54 17.90 1.97
CA LYS A 43 -14.80 17.98 0.70
C LYS A 43 -13.27 17.88 0.87
N LYS A 44 -12.79 17.18 1.89
CA LYS A 44 -11.35 17.02 2.10
C LYS A 44 -10.71 16.18 1.00
N LEU A 45 -9.74 16.77 0.30
CA LEU A 45 -8.85 16.03 -0.58
C LEU A 45 -8.07 14.99 0.22
N THR A 46 -8.09 13.77 -0.25
CA THR A 46 -7.43 12.63 0.37
C THR A 46 -6.40 12.04 -0.60
N VAL A 47 -5.58 11.13 -0.12
CA VAL A 47 -4.69 10.32 -0.99
C VAL A 47 -5.49 9.64 -2.12
N ARG A 48 -6.76 9.27 -1.87
CA ARG A 48 -7.65 8.72 -2.90
C ARG A 48 -7.91 9.70 -4.04
N SER A 49 -8.04 11.00 -3.75
CA SER A 49 -8.21 12.03 -4.77
C SER A 49 -6.97 12.14 -5.67
N ILE A 50 -5.77 12.05 -5.09
CA ILE A 50 -4.52 12.05 -5.85
C ILE A 50 -4.42 10.81 -6.74
N ILE A 51 -4.76 9.63 -6.21
CA ILE A 51 -4.78 8.38 -6.98
C ILE A 51 -5.81 8.46 -8.11
N TYR A 52 -7.00 9.02 -7.85
CA TYR A 52 -8.02 9.22 -8.86
C TYR A 52 -7.51 10.11 -10.00
N TRP A 53 -6.95 11.27 -9.68
CA TRP A 53 -6.41 12.18 -10.70
C TRP A 53 -5.22 11.59 -11.45
N ALA A 54 -4.34 10.86 -10.76
CA ALA A 54 -3.23 10.18 -11.40
C ALA A 54 -3.72 9.13 -12.41
N ARG A 55 -4.85 8.46 -12.15
CA ARG A 55 -5.46 7.51 -13.09
C ARG A 55 -6.15 8.19 -14.25
N GLU A 56 -6.77 9.34 -14.01
CA GLU A 56 -7.50 10.10 -15.03
C GLU A 56 -6.57 10.82 -15.99
N TYR A 57 -5.54 11.48 -15.46
CA TYR A 57 -4.66 12.38 -16.22
C TYR A 57 -3.23 11.87 -16.38
N GLY A 58 -2.83 10.84 -15.65
CA GLY A 58 -1.47 10.30 -15.66
C GLY A 58 -1.21 9.32 -16.80
N SER A 59 0.07 9.12 -17.10
CA SER A 59 0.51 8.07 -18.02
C SER A 59 0.22 6.70 -17.44
N LYS A 60 -0.55 5.86 -18.15
CA LYS A 60 -0.88 4.49 -17.74
C LYS A 60 0.37 3.65 -17.46
N SER A 61 1.44 3.85 -18.23
CA SER A 61 2.71 3.12 -18.06
C SER A 61 3.44 3.48 -16.77
N GLU A 62 3.45 4.75 -16.39
CA GLU A 62 4.08 5.20 -15.14
C GLU A 62 3.26 4.82 -13.92
N LEU A 63 1.94 4.93 -14.00
CA LEU A 63 1.05 4.47 -12.94
C LEU A 63 1.20 2.98 -12.68
N SER A 64 1.28 2.17 -13.73
CA SER A 64 1.54 0.73 -13.60
C SER A 64 2.85 0.48 -12.86
N LYS A 65 3.94 1.19 -13.17
CA LYS A 65 5.22 1.06 -12.46
C LYS A 65 5.09 1.39 -10.97
N ILE A 66 4.36 2.46 -10.63
CA ILE A 66 4.12 2.86 -9.24
C ILE A 66 3.24 1.82 -8.52
N GLU A 67 2.18 1.34 -9.16
CA GLU A 67 1.31 0.31 -8.61
C GLU A 67 2.07 -1.00 -8.37
N TYR A 68 2.90 -1.44 -9.33
CA TYR A 68 3.78 -2.61 -9.18
C TYR A 68 4.82 -2.46 -8.05
N SER A 69 5.13 -1.24 -7.62
CA SER A 69 6.02 -1.00 -6.49
C SER A 69 5.31 -1.00 -5.14
N SER A 70 3.98 -1.04 -5.11
CA SER A 70 3.20 -0.91 -3.89
C SER A 70 2.88 -2.27 -3.24
N VAL A 71 2.96 -2.32 -1.91
CA VAL A 71 2.54 -3.50 -1.14
C VAL A 71 1.07 -3.84 -1.41
N ASP A 72 0.21 -2.82 -1.51
CA ASP A 72 -1.23 -3.01 -1.72
C ASP A 72 -1.56 -3.61 -3.09
N TYR A 73 -0.72 -3.40 -4.10
CA TYR A 73 -0.86 -4.08 -5.38
C TYR A 73 -0.70 -5.59 -5.21
N PHE A 74 0.42 -6.03 -4.61
CA PHE A 74 0.67 -7.46 -4.42
C PHE A 74 -0.32 -8.12 -3.46
N VAL A 75 -0.76 -7.41 -2.42
CA VAL A 75 -1.85 -7.89 -1.56
C VAL A 75 -3.12 -8.14 -2.38
N ARG A 76 -3.51 -7.23 -3.27
CA ARG A 76 -4.67 -7.44 -4.16
C ARG A 76 -4.48 -8.61 -5.12
N GLU A 77 -3.26 -8.79 -5.64
CA GLU A 77 -2.97 -9.94 -6.51
C GLU A 77 -3.16 -11.28 -5.77
N THR A 78 -2.74 -11.38 -4.51
CA THR A 78 -2.97 -12.60 -3.71
C THR A 78 -4.43 -12.87 -3.41
N LEU A 79 -5.28 -11.82 -3.41
CA LEU A 79 -6.70 -11.93 -3.12
C LEU A 79 -7.53 -12.37 -4.34
N LYS A 80 -6.99 -12.30 -5.55
CA LYS A 80 -7.68 -12.77 -6.76
C LYS A 80 -7.85 -14.30 -6.74
N PRO A 81 -8.92 -14.83 -7.33
CA PRO A 81 -9.05 -16.28 -7.52
C PRO A 81 -7.80 -16.86 -8.18
N GLY A 82 -7.19 -17.87 -7.58
CA GLY A 82 -5.92 -18.43 -8.05
C GLY A 82 -4.67 -17.59 -7.75
N GLY A 83 -4.82 -16.39 -7.23
CA GLY A 83 -3.71 -15.47 -6.95
C GLY A 83 -2.88 -15.78 -5.69
N ALA A 84 -3.35 -16.67 -4.80
CA ALA A 84 -2.67 -17.05 -3.56
C ALA A 84 -1.48 -18.01 -3.84
N THR A 85 -0.55 -17.58 -4.68
CA THR A 85 0.67 -18.31 -5.01
C THR A 85 1.82 -17.91 -4.08
N ASP A 86 2.78 -18.80 -3.88
CA ASP A 86 3.97 -18.52 -3.08
C ASP A 86 4.75 -17.33 -3.65
N HIS A 87 4.78 -17.19 -4.99
CA HIS A 87 5.39 -16.05 -5.66
C HIS A 87 4.73 -14.72 -5.24
N ASN A 88 3.41 -14.63 -5.29
CA ASN A 88 2.69 -13.40 -4.93
C ASN A 88 2.89 -13.06 -3.44
N PHE A 89 2.88 -14.05 -2.56
CA PHE A 89 3.22 -13.83 -1.14
C PHE A 89 4.66 -13.36 -0.95
N ALA A 90 5.61 -13.97 -1.68
CA ALA A 90 7.01 -13.54 -1.64
C ALA A 90 7.16 -12.10 -2.12
N MET A 91 6.40 -11.65 -3.13
CA MET A 91 6.40 -10.27 -3.61
C MET A 91 5.81 -9.29 -2.58
N VAL A 92 4.76 -9.69 -1.85
CA VAL A 92 4.24 -8.89 -0.72
C VAL A 92 5.35 -8.70 0.33
N LEU A 93 6.01 -9.78 0.74
CA LEU A 93 7.10 -9.75 1.71
C LEU A 93 8.29 -8.93 1.24
N TYR A 94 8.73 -9.16 0.01
CA TYR A 94 9.82 -8.40 -0.59
C TYR A 94 9.52 -6.90 -0.59
N THR A 95 8.32 -6.52 -0.98
CA THR A 95 7.94 -5.11 -1.05
C THR A 95 7.79 -4.46 0.34
N MET A 96 7.29 -5.23 1.34
CA MET A 96 7.17 -4.75 2.73
C MET A 96 8.53 -4.53 3.39
N PHE A 97 9.51 -5.37 3.08
CA PHE A 97 10.78 -5.42 3.79
C PHE A 97 11.99 -5.15 2.88
N LYS A 98 11.76 -4.54 1.73
CA LYS A 98 12.80 -4.23 0.74
C LYS A 98 14.01 -3.55 1.40
N GLY A 99 15.20 -4.12 1.15
CA GLY A 99 16.47 -3.60 1.67
C GLY A 99 16.71 -3.86 3.16
N ARG A 100 15.80 -4.55 3.84
CA ARG A 100 15.94 -4.86 5.28
C ARG A 100 16.46 -6.25 5.56
N TYR A 101 16.10 -7.23 4.75
CA TYR A 101 16.51 -8.61 4.92
C TYR A 101 17.20 -9.12 3.67
N VAL A 102 18.22 -9.98 3.85
CA VAL A 102 18.89 -10.68 2.79
C VAL A 102 19.19 -12.11 3.21
N CYS A 103 18.91 -13.06 2.31
CA CYS A 103 19.33 -14.45 2.46
C CYS A 103 20.67 -14.61 1.77
N VAL A 104 21.72 -14.89 2.52
CA VAL A 104 23.07 -15.11 2.00
C VAL A 104 23.27 -16.54 1.55
N SER A 105 22.64 -17.49 2.24
CA SER A 105 22.69 -18.90 1.88
C SER A 105 21.35 -19.56 2.13
N VAL A 106 20.69 -19.97 1.06
CA VAL A 106 19.44 -20.74 1.14
C VAL A 106 19.72 -22.13 1.72
N LYS A 107 20.82 -22.79 1.28
CA LYS A 107 21.21 -24.13 1.74
C LYS A 107 21.44 -24.18 3.25
N HIS A 108 22.09 -23.17 3.80
CA HIS A 108 22.43 -23.11 5.23
C HIS A 108 21.47 -22.21 6.02
N ASN A 109 20.40 -21.71 5.40
CA ASN A 109 19.40 -20.85 6.03
C ASN A 109 20.02 -19.64 6.75
N ILE A 110 21.03 -19.01 6.12
CA ILE A 110 21.75 -17.87 6.69
C ILE A 110 21.10 -16.58 6.23
N TRP A 111 20.61 -15.80 7.18
CA TRP A 111 19.93 -14.55 6.96
C TRP A 111 20.58 -13.39 7.68
N PHE A 112 20.50 -12.20 7.09
CA PHE A 112 20.92 -10.94 7.71
C PHE A 112 19.79 -9.93 7.71
N GLU A 113 19.70 -9.16 8.79
CA GLU A 113 18.81 -8.00 8.94
C GLU A 113 19.63 -6.71 8.97
N TYR A 114 19.27 -5.72 8.14
CA TYR A 114 19.85 -4.39 8.19
C TYR A 114 19.18 -3.58 9.30
N LYS A 115 19.95 -3.23 10.33
CA LYS A 115 19.47 -2.51 11.51
C LYS A 115 20.59 -1.63 12.08
N LYS A 116 20.27 -0.39 12.48
CA LYS A 116 21.25 0.56 13.01
C LYS A 116 22.50 0.72 12.13
N HIS A 117 22.26 0.89 10.80
CA HIS A 117 23.30 1.07 9.78
C HIS A 117 24.28 -0.09 9.60
N ARG A 118 23.94 -1.29 10.06
CA ARG A 118 24.75 -2.50 9.94
C ARG A 118 23.91 -3.73 9.62
N TRP A 119 24.54 -4.71 8.99
CA TRP A 119 23.98 -6.03 8.78
C TRP A 119 24.23 -6.90 10.00
N HIS A 120 23.20 -7.45 10.56
CA HIS A 120 23.23 -8.38 11.69
C HIS A 120 22.80 -9.76 11.23
N ASN A 121 23.59 -10.78 11.56
CA ASN A 121 23.17 -12.16 11.37
C ASN A 121 21.95 -12.43 12.26
N ILE A 122 20.95 -13.08 11.68
CA ILE A 122 19.74 -13.50 12.40
C ILE A 122 19.59 -15.02 12.28
N ASP A 123 19.40 -15.65 13.42
CA ASP A 123 19.27 -17.10 13.50
C ASP A 123 18.08 -17.59 12.65
N SER A 124 18.39 -18.36 11.60
CA SER A 124 17.42 -19.01 10.71
C SER A 124 16.27 -18.11 10.23
N GLY A 125 16.48 -16.78 10.20
CA GLY A 125 15.44 -15.82 9.80
C GLY A 125 14.30 -15.66 10.82
N THR A 126 14.50 -16.02 12.10
CA THR A 126 13.46 -15.99 13.14
C THR A 126 12.75 -14.65 13.23
N ASN A 127 13.49 -13.53 13.20
CA ASN A 127 12.91 -12.20 13.21
C ASN A 127 12.03 -11.91 11.99
N LEU A 128 12.42 -12.40 10.81
CA LEU A 128 11.64 -12.27 9.59
C LEU A 128 10.34 -13.08 9.70
N ARG A 129 10.42 -14.34 10.19
CA ARG A 129 9.23 -15.18 10.39
C ARG A 129 8.22 -14.54 11.35
N ALA A 130 8.70 -13.98 12.48
CA ALA A 130 7.83 -13.26 13.42
C ALA A 130 7.14 -12.05 12.78
N LYS A 131 7.85 -11.32 11.90
CA LYS A 131 7.26 -10.19 11.15
C LYS A 131 6.29 -10.64 10.07
N ILE A 132 6.53 -11.76 9.41
CA ILE A 132 5.57 -12.36 8.48
C ILE A 132 4.26 -12.63 9.22
N SER A 133 4.32 -13.37 10.31
CA SER A 133 3.11 -13.73 11.08
C SER A 133 2.37 -12.52 11.64
N LYS A 134 3.06 -11.45 12.01
CA LYS A 134 2.46 -10.29 12.66
C LYS A 134 2.11 -9.16 11.70
N ASP A 135 3.08 -8.73 10.90
CA ASP A 135 2.95 -7.50 10.12
C ASP A 135 2.28 -7.76 8.77
N MET A 136 2.56 -8.91 8.13
CA MET A 136 1.88 -9.30 6.90
C MET A 136 0.40 -9.58 7.15
N HIS A 137 0.07 -10.33 8.19
CA HIS A 137 -1.30 -10.62 8.57
C HIS A 137 -2.15 -9.35 8.74
N LYS A 138 -1.59 -8.31 9.37
CA LYS A 138 -2.27 -7.02 9.55
C LYS A 138 -2.67 -6.33 8.24
N ARG A 139 -1.99 -6.62 7.13
CA ARG A 139 -2.33 -6.07 5.82
C ARG A 139 -3.59 -6.69 5.23
N TYR A 140 -3.87 -7.94 5.59
CA TYR A 140 -5.02 -8.68 5.06
C TYR A 140 -6.31 -8.47 5.86
N ILE A 141 -6.20 -8.20 7.18
CA ILE A 141 -7.39 -7.99 8.04
C ILE A 141 -8.37 -6.94 7.48
N PRO A 142 -7.94 -5.72 7.09
CA PRO A 142 -8.88 -4.72 6.58
C PRO A 142 -9.56 -5.16 5.29
N LYS A 143 -8.87 -5.95 4.44
CA LYS A 143 -9.44 -6.46 3.20
C LYS A 143 -10.47 -7.54 3.44
N LEU A 144 -10.23 -8.38 4.43
CA LEU A 144 -11.19 -9.39 4.86
C LEU A 144 -12.45 -8.73 5.44
N THR A 145 -12.28 -7.72 6.29
CA THR A 145 -13.41 -6.95 6.86
C THR A 145 -14.21 -6.24 5.76
N GLU A 146 -13.53 -5.63 4.78
CA GLU A 146 -14.20 -5.00 3.63
C GLU A 146 -14.98 -6.02 2.79
N ALA A 147 -14.43 -7.21 2.59
CA ALA A 147 -15.09 -8.27 1.86
C ALA A 147 -16.33 -8.79 2.62
N THR A 148 -16.22 -8.99 3.93
CA THR A 148 -17.35 -9.45 4.75
C THR A 148 -18.46 -8.41 4.87
N SER A 149 -18.13 -7.11 4.96
CA SER A 149 -19.15 -6.05 4.99
C SER A 149 -19.93 -5.97 3.67
N LYS A 150 -19.24 -6.07 2.54
CA LYS A 150 -19.90 -6.10 1.23
C LYS A 150 -20.86 -7.28 1.06
N LEU A 151 -20.61 -8.39 1.73
CA LEU A 151 -21.49 -9.55 1.73
C LEU A 151 -22.78 -9.30 2.52
N ALA A 152 -22.67 -8.60 3.64
CA ALA A 152 -23.82 -8.25 4.46
C ALA A 152 -24.78 -7.28 3.75
N ASP A 153 -24.25 -6.47 2.81
CA ASP A 153 -25.02 -5.48 2.06
C ASP A 153 -25.64 -6.04 0.76
N LEU A 154 -25.33 -7.31 0.38
CA LEU A 154 -25.84 -7.93 -0.83
C LEU A 154 -27.15 -8.69 -0.54
N ASP A 155 -28.28 -8.08 -0.92
CA ASP A 155 -29.57 -8.76 -0.98
C ASP A 155 -29.67 -9.71 -2.20
N ASN A 156 -29.81 -11.00 -1.95
CA ASN A 156 -30.28 -12.12 -2.81
C ASN A 156 -30.20 -11.96 -4.34
N THR A 157 -29.04 -11.60 -4.90
CA THR A 157 -28.80 -11.55 -6.35
C THR A 157 -27.69 -12.51 -6.77
N GLU A 158 -27.55 -12.79 -8.08
CA GLU A 158 -26.45 -13.62 -8.63
C GLU A 158 -25.05 -13.17 -8.16
N GLY A 159 -24.87 -11.90 -7.80
CA GLY A 159 -23.65 -11.38 -7.22
C GLY A 159 -23.32 -11.94 -5.83
N GLU A 160 -24.33 -12.40 -5.10
CA GLU A 160 -24.17 -12.95 -3.74
C GLU A 160 -23.38 -14.28 -3.75
N GLN A 161 -23.65 -15.16 -4.69
CA GLN A 161 -22.92 -16.44 -4.77
C GLN A 161 -21.43 -16.23 -5.08
N ASN A 162 -21.11 -15.37 -6.05
CA ASN A 162 -19.72 -15.02 -6.37
C ASN A 162 -19.00 -14.38 -5.17
N ALA A 163 -19.67 -13.54 -4.41
CA ALA A 163 -19.13 -12.92 -3.21
C ALA A 163 -18.92 -13.96 -2.09
N LYS A 164 -19.85 -14.88 -1.88
CA LYS A 164 -19.72 -15.99 -0.92
C LYS A 164 -18.55 -16.90 -1.28
N ASP A 165 -18.40 -17.26 -2.54
CA ASP A 165 -17.31 -18.10 -3.03
C ASP A 165 -15.96 -17.41 -2.85
N TYR A 166 -15.88 -16.10 -3.10
CA TYR A 166 -14.67 -15.32 -2.89
C TYR A 166 -14.28 -15.27 -1.40
N ILE A 167 -15.24 -15.11 -0.49
CA ILE A 167 -14.94 -15.09 0.95
C ILE A 167 -14.59 -16.48 1.46
N ALA A 168 -15.28 -17.52 1.01
CA ALA A 168 -14.91 -18.89 1.31
C ALA A 168 -13.46 -19.18 0.87
N TYR A 169 -13.06 -18.69 -0.31
CA TYR A 169 -11.68 -18.74 -0.78
C TYR A 169 -10.71 -18.03 0.17
N LEU A 170 -11.02 -16.80 0.60
CA LEU A 170 -10.19 -16.04 1.53
C LEU A 170 -10.02 -16.75 2.87
N ILE A 171 -11.10 -17.26 3.43
CA ILE A 171 -11.09 -17.94 4.74
C ILE A 171 -10.36 -19.29 4.64
N ASN A 172 -10.70 -20.11 3.67
CA ASN A 172 -10.25 -21.49 3.60
C ASN A 172 -8.88 -21.68 2.95
N LYS A 173 -8.47 -20.80 2.06
CA LYS A 173 -7.21 -20.91 1.31
C LYS A 173 -6.14 -19.92 1.73
N LEU A 174 -6.53 -18.67 1.91
CA LEU A 174 -5.58 -17.59 2.19
C LEU A 174 -5.18 -17.55 3.67
N MET A 175 -6.15 -17.56 4.58
CA MET A 175 -5.89 -17.42 6.01
C MET A 175 -4.98 -18.50 6.61
N PRO A 176 -5.11 -19.78 6.25
CA PRO A 176 -4.17 -20.80 6.74
C PRO A 176 -2.72 -20.55 6.29
N ARG A 177 -2.50 -20.08 5.06
CA ARG A 177 -1.16 -19.76 4.54
C ARG A 177 -0.50 -18.57 5.24
N LEU A 178 -1.30 -17.63 5.76
CA LEU A 178 -0.78 -16.49 6.51
C LEU A 178 -0.43 -16.80 7.96
N LYS A 179 -0.91 -17.95 8.49
CA LYS A 179 -0.67 -18.40 9.86
C LYS A 179 0.50 -19.37 9.98
N GLN A 180 0.97 -19.98 8.87
CA GLN A 180 2.15 -20.82 8.81
C GLN A 180 3.44 -20.00 8.80
#